data_df16916c736d801f636390c3d66b6216
#
_entry.id   df16916c736d801f636390c3d66b6216
#
_cell.length_a   1.000
_cell.length_b   1.000
_cell.length_c   1.000
_cell.angle_alpha   90.00
_cell.angle_beta   90.00
_cell.angle_gamma   90.00
#
_symmetry.space_group_name_H-M   'P 1'
#
loop_
_entity.id
_entity.type
_entity.pdbx_description
1 polymer ?
#
loop_
_entity_poly.entity_id
_entity_poly.type
_entity_poly.pdbx_seq_one_letter_code
_entity_poly.pdbx_strand_id
1 'polypeptide(L)'
;MKAYKQDTTEKVLYQAVIVGDTISSATATIAPTGPTLGTIALGTPATTATLAVSGITAGTRYVLEVLCTCASGQILQAECAITGE
;
A
#
# COMPACT_ATOMS: atom_id res chain seq x y z
N MET A 1 2.33 2.86 12.78
CA MET A 1 2.09 3.30 11.39
C MET A 1 3.25 4.13 10.90
N LYS A 2 3.81 3.77 9.74
CA LYS A 2 4.86 4.60 9.12
C LYS A 2 4.25 5.81 8.42
N ALA A 3 4.99 6.90 8.36
CA ALA A 3 4.58 8.12 7.70
C ALA A 3 5.56 8.46 6.57
N TYR A 4 5.03 8.82 5.42
CA TYR A 4 5.78 9.18 4.23
C TYR A 4 5.33 10.55 3.73
N LYS A 5 6.21 11.19 2.98
CA LYS A 5 5.90 12.41 2.24
C LYS A 5 6.04 12.14 0.76
N GLN A 6 5.11 12.63 -0.03
CA GLN A 6 5.10 12.42 -1.46
C GLN A 6 4.73 13.71 -2.18
N ASP A 7 5.52 14.06 -3.20
CA ASP A 7 5.24 15.20 -4.06
C ASP A 7 4.04 14.91 -4.97
N THR A 8 3.33 15.95 -5.38
CA THR A 8 2.14 15.82 -6.24
C THR A 8 2.46 15.26 -7.62
N THR A 9 3.71 15.38 -8.07
CA THR A 9 4.15 14.86 -9.38
C THR A 9 4.74 13.45 -9.30
N GLU A 10 4.91 12.92 -8.09
CA GLU A 10 5.55 11.63 -7.89
C GLU A 10 4.58 10.47 -8.03
N LYS A 11 5.13 9.35 -8.50
CA LYS A 11 4.51 8.03 -8.44
C LYS A 11 5.44 7.17 -7.62
N VAL A 12 5.01 6.78 -6.42
CA VAL A 12 5.87 6.10 -5.45
C VAL A 12 5.35 4.68 -5.23
N LEU A 13 6.29 3.73 -5.13
CA LEU A 13 5.98 2.34 -4.82
C LEU A 13 5.99 2.14 -3.30
N TYR A 14 4.93 1.57 -2.79
CA TYR A 14 4.81 1.18 -1.39
C TYR A 14 4.74 -0.33 -1.30
N GLN A 15 5.34 -0.89 -0.25
CA GLN A 15 5.49 -2.33 -0.09
C GLN A 15 5.05 -2.77 1.28
N ALA A 16 4.20 -3.81 1.32
CA ALA A 16 3.89 -4.54 2.54
C ALA A 16 4.68 -5.84 2.54
N VAL A 17 5.28 -6.18 3.68
CA VAL A 17 6.11 -7.38 3.85
C VAL A 17 5.46 -8.28 4.90
N ILE A 18 5.27 -9.56 4.54
CA ILE A 18 4.73 -10.58 5.43
C ILE A 18 5.86 -11.54 5.80
N VAL A 19 5.97 -11.84 7.08
CA VAL A 19 6.97 -12.77 7.62
C VAL A 19 6.27 -14.03 8.11
N GLY A 20 6.76 -15.20 7.70
CA GLY A 20 6.27 -16.50 8.16
C GLY A 20 5.06 -17.04 7.40
N ASP A 21 4.63 -16.39 6.32
CA ASP A 21 3.51 -16.81 5.51
C ASP A 21 3.67 -16.29 4.07
N THR A 22 2.78 -16.72 3.19
CA THR A 22 2.72 -16.21 1.81
C THR A 22 1.36 -15.58 1.55
N ILE A 23 1.34 -14.60 0.64
CA ILE A 23 0.13 -13.87 0.27
C ILE A 23 -0.54 -14.56 -0.91
N SER A 24 -1.82 -14.91 -0.77
CA SER A 24 -2.61 -15.46 -1.87
C SER A 24 -3.32 -14.36 -2.64
N SER A 25 -3.74 -13.29 -1.96
CA SER A 25 -4.34 -12.13 -2.59
C SER A 25 -4.17 -10.90 -1.72
N ALA A 26 -4.24 -9.72 -2.33
CA ALA A 26 -4.14 -8.46 -1.60
C ALA A 26 -5.05 -7.41 -2.22
N THR A 27 -5.61 -6.55 -1.39
CA THR A 27 -6.38 -5.38 -1.80
C THR A 27 -5.85 -4.15 -1.11
N ALA A 28 -6.03 -2.99 -1.73
CA ALA A 28 -5.57 -1.73 -1.17
C ALA A 28 -6.66 -0.68 -1.25
N THR A 29 -6.72 0.16 -0.21
CA THR A 29 -7.61 1.32 -0.16
C THR A 29 -6.83 2.52 0.33
N ILE A 30 -7.24 3.71 -0.08
CA ILE A 30 -6.66 4.96 0.39
C ILE A 30 -7.78 5.94 0.75
N ALA A 31 -7.62 6.64 1.85
CA ALA A 31 -8.57 7.63 2.33
C ALA A 31 -7.83 8.91 2.72
N PRO A 32 -8.35 10.09 2.38
CA PRO A 32 -9.51 10.32 1.52
C PRO A 32 -9.27 9.88 0.08
N THR A 33 -10.32 9.71 -0.69
CA THR A 33 -10.23 9.31 -2.11
C THR A 33 -9.62 10.42 -2.97
N GLY A 34 -9.11 10.06 -4.13
CA GLY A 34 -8.50 10.98 -5.08
C GLY A 34 -7.25 10.40 -5.73
N PRO A 35 -6.27 9.90 -4.94
CA PRO A 35 -5.08 9.29 -5.54
C PRO A 35 -5.42 8.04 -6.35
N THR A 36 -4.55 7.75 -7.32
CA THR A 36 -4.64 6.55 -8.14
C THR A 36 -3.76 5.46 -7.54
N LEU A 37 -4.35 4.30 -7.28
CA LEU A 37 -3.63 3.12 -6.84
C LEU A 37 -3.36 2.20 -8.03
N GLY A 38 -2.11 1.80 -8.20
CA GLY A 38 -1.73 0.85 -9.23
C GLY A 38 -2.13 -0.58 -8.88
N THR A 39 -1.92 -1.50 -9.81
CA THR A 39 -2.14 -2.92 -9.58
C THR A 39 -1.13 -3.44 -8.55
N ILE A 40 -1.62 -4.23 -7.61
CA ILE A 40 -0.75 -4.85 -6.60
C ILE A 40 0.03 -5.98 -7.24
N ALA A 41 1.35 -5.95 -7.10
CA ALA A 41 2.25 -7.02 -7.52
C ALA A 41 2.73 -7.80 -6.29
N LEU A 42 2.58 -9.11 -6.32
CA LEU A 42 3.11 -9.99 -5.29
C LEU A 42 4.52 -10.45 -5.68
N GLY A 43 5.40 -10.54 -4.70
CA GLY A 43 6.76 -11.00 -4.93
C GLY A 43 6.84 -12.51 -5.19
N THR A 44 8.06 -12.98 -5.41
CA THR A 44 8.38 -14.41 -5.58
C THR A 44 9.53 -14.78 -4.63
N PRO A 45 9.30 -15.53 -3.53
CA PRO A 45 7.99 -15.99 -3.04
C PRO A 45 7.05 -14.84 -2.68
N ALA A 46 5.75 -15.11 -2.60
CA ALA A 46 4.73 -14.09 -2.39
C ALA A 46 4.67 -13.61 -0.93
N THR A 47 5.77 -13.02 -0.46
CA THR A 47 5.89 -12.45 0.89
C THR A 47 5.79 -10.93 0.89
N THR A 48 5.70 -10.32 -0.28
CA THR A 48 5.58 -8.87 -0.43
C THR A 48 4.41 -8.50 -1.33
N ALA A 49 3.76 -7.39 -1.03
CA ALA A 49 2.75 -6.78 -1.89
C ALA A 49 3.20 -5.35 -2.18
N THR A 50 3.37 -5.02 -3.44
CA THR A 50 3.88 -3.72 -3.89
C THR A 50 2.85 -3.05 -4.79
N LEU A 51 2.59 -1.78 -4.56
CA LEU A 51 1.71 -0.99 -5.43
C LEU A 51 2.22 0.43 -5.57
N ALA A 52 1.87 1.06 -6.68
CA ALA A 52 2.20 2.45 -6.94
C ALA A 52 1.06 3.36 -6.47
N VAL A 53 1.39 4.50 -5.90
CA VAL A 53 0.44 5.55 -5.54
C VAL A 53 0.85 6.83 -6.28
N SER A 54 -0.10 7.45 -6.96
CA SER A 54 0.10 8.70 -7.68
C SER A 54 -1.12 9.60 -7.53
N GLY A 55 -1.01 10.86 -7.93
CA GLY A 55 -2.12 11.80 -7.86
C GLY A 55 -2.39 12.33 -6.46
N ILE A 56 -1.35 12.43 -5.64
CA ILE A 56 -1.44 13.00 -4.29
C ILE A 56 -1.68 14.51 -4.38
N THR A 57 -2.55 15.04 -3.53
CA THR A 57 -2.81 16.48 -3.42
C THR A 57 -1.93 17.08 -2.31
N ALA A 58 -1.29 18.21 -2.62
CA ALA A 58 -0.47 18.92 -1.65
C ALA A 58 -1.27 19.33 -0.41
N GLY A 59 -0.70 19.18 0.76
CA GLY A 59 -1.32 19.56 2.03
C GLY A 59 -2.34 18.56 2.57
N THR A 60 -2.60 17.47 1.86
CA THR A 60 -3.55 16.45 2.29
C THR A 60 -2.81 15.25 2.87
N ARG A 61 -3.29 14.74 3.99
CA ARG A 61 -2.78 13.52 4.61
C ARG A 61 -3.69 12.35 4.25
N TYR A 62 -3.10 11.31 3.70
CA TYR A 62 -3.80 10.09 3.30
C TYR A 62 -3.40 8.93 4.19
N VAL A 63 -4.29 7.95 4.34
CA VAL A 63 -3.98 6.66 4.95
C VAL A 63 -4.15 5.58 3.90
N LEU A 64 -3.07 4.87 3.62
CA LEU A 64 -3.06 3.74 2.70
C LEU A 64 -3.16 2.46 3.53
N GLU A 65 -4.15 1.63 3.22
CA GLU A 65 -4.32 0.32 3.84
C GLU A 65 -4.15 -0.77 2.80
N VAL A 66 -3.35 -1.77 3.12
CA VAL A 66 -3.18 -2.97 2.29
C VAL A 66 -3.64 -4.17 3.10
N LEU A 67 -4.65 -4.87 2.60
CA LEU A 67 -5.20 -6.05 3.24
C LEU A 67 -4.71 -7.28 2.49
N CYS A 68 -3.93 -8.13 3.18
CA CYS A 68 -3.33 -9.32 2.60
C CYS A 68 -4.04 -10.56 3.13
N THR A 69 -4.58 -11.39 2.21
CA THR A 69 -5.08 -12.73 2.55
C THR A 69 -3.96 -13.71 2.31
N CYS A 70 -3.59 -14.44 3.34
CA CYS A 70 -2.45 -15.35 3.31
C CYS A 70 -2.87 -16.79 3.00
N ALA A 71 -1.92 -17.61 2.56
CA ALA A 71 -2.16 -19.01 2.23
C ALA A 71 -2.67 -19.83 3.43
N SER A 72 -2.26 -19.46 4.64
CA SER A 72 -2.73 -20.09 5.88
C SER A 72 -4.17 -19.73 6.25
N GLY A 73 -4.79 -18.76 5.58
CA GLY A 73 -6.09 -18.23 5.92
C GLY A 73 -6.05 -16.99 6.80
N GLN A 74 -4.87 -16.55 7.24
CA GLN A 74 -4.74 -15.29 7.97
C GLN A 74 -5.04 -14.12 7.06
N ILE A 75 -5.65 -13.08 7.64
CA ILE A 75 -5.86 -11.81 6.97
C ILE A 75 -5.07 -10.76 7.76
N LEU A 76 -4.06 -10.17 7.13
CA LEU A 76 -3.16 -9.21 7.76
C LEU A 76 -3.31 -7.86 7.10
N GLN A 77 -3.28 -6.80 7.90
CA GLN A 77 -3.44 -5.43 7.44
C GLN A 77 -2.15 -4.64 7.67
N ALA A 78 -1.71 -3.95 6.62
CA ALA A 78 -0.61 -3.00 6.71
C ALA A 78 -1.14 -1.60 6.41
N GLU A 79 -0.71 -0.62 7.20
CA GLU A 79 -1.14 0.77 7.05
C GLU A 79 0.06 1.70 7.02
N CYS A 80 -0.04 2.77 6.24
CA CYS A 80 0.90 3.87 6.32
C CYS A 80 0.18 5.19 6.05
N ALA A 81 0.75 6.29 6.54
CA ALA A 81 0.27 7.63 6.26
C ALA A 81 1.12 8.26 5.17
N ILE A 82 0.49 8.96 4.23
CA ILE A 82 1.15 9.67 3.14
C ILE A 82 0.69 11.13 3.21
N THR A 83 1.62 12.04 3.33
CA THR A 83 1.33 13.48 3.32
C THR A 83 1.79 14.07 1.99
N GLY A 84 0.88 14.75 1.28
CA GLY A 84 1.20 15.45 0.04
C GLY A 84 2.04 16.70 0.30
N GLU A 85 3.02 16.92 -0.53
CA GLU A 85 3.92 18.08 -0.44
C GLU A 85 3.75 19.03 -1.62
#